data_0402f86d21b670ff7154e805a18fa0dc
#
_entry.id   0402f86d21b670ff7154e805a18fa0dc
#
_cell.length_a   1.000
_cell.length_b   1.000
_cell.length_c   1.000
_cell.angle_alpha   90.00
_cell.angle_beta   90.00
_cell.angle_gamma   90.00
#
_symmetry.space_group_name_H-M   'P 1'
#
loop_
_entity.id
_entity.type
_entity.pdbx_description
1 polymer ?
#
loop_
_entity_poly.entity_id
_entity_poly.type
_entity_poly.pdbx_seq_one_letter_code
_entity_poly.pdbx_strand_id
1 'polypeptide(L)'
;MQTSSLKIKGEEYRPSEGEPFMSDRQLEYFRNKLLDWKDDILRESRETVTHLQSETENHPDLADRASSETDRALELRTRDRQRKLIAKIDDALRRIDDRAYGYCEETGEPIGLARLEARPIATLGVEAQERHERRERVHRDD
;
A
#
# COMPACT_ATOMS: atom_id res chain seq x y z
N MET A 1 10.86 -3.97 11.56
CA MET A 1 10.91 -2.61 12.04
C MET A 1 9.70 -2.32 12.91
N GLN A 2 9.92 -1.62 13.97
CA GLN A 2 8.89 -1.42 14.96
C GLN A 2 8.20 -0.07 14.76
N THR A 3 6.90 -0.04 15.02
CA THR A 3 6.17 1.20 15.18
C THR A 3 6.45 1.83 16.54
N SER A 4 7.60 1.51 17.12
CA SER A 4 7.96 1.90 18.47
C SER A 4 8.03 3.39 18.69
N SER A 5 8.30 4.15 17.61
CA SER A 5 8.27 5.62 17.68
C SER A 5 6.90 6.17 18.06
N LEU A 6 5.86 5.36 17.91
CA LEU A 6 4.49 5.73 18.27
C LEU A 6 4.12 5.33 19.68
N LYS A 7 4.99 4.59 20.35
CA LYS A 7 4.74 4.14 21.71
C LYS A 7 5.18 5.20 22.71
N ILE A 8 4.29 5.55 23.60
CA ILE A 8 4.55 6.49 24.69
C ILE A 8 4.25 5.76 25.98
N LYS A 9 5.26 5.61 26.85
CA LYS A 9 5.13 4.94 28.15
C LYS A 9 4.52 3.54 28.08
N GLY A 10 4.91 2.77 27.08
CA GLY A 10 4.42 1.40 26.90
C GLY A 10 3.05 1.31 26.24
N GLU A 11 2.42 2.43 25.93
CA GLU A 11 1.16 2.47 25.19
C GLU A 11 1.40 2.87 23.75
N GLU A 12 0.68 2.21 22.87
CA GLU A 12 0.74 2.52 21.45
C GLU A 12 -0.21 3.68 21.14
N TYR A 13 0.30 4.74 20.52
CA TYR A 13 -0.53 5.85 20.09
C TYR A 13 -1.48 5.42 18.97
N ARG A 14 -2.73 5.83 19.05
CA ARG A 14 -3.70 5.67 17.98
C ARG A 14 -4.41 6.99 17.74
N PRO A 15 -4.54 7.41 16.47
CA PRO A 15 -5.26 8.65 16.18
C PRO A 15 -6.72 8.53 16.61
N SER A 16 -7.25 9.63 17.12
CA SER A 16 -8.67 9.70 17.51
C SER A 16 -9.31 10.93 16.90
N GLU A 17 -10.63 10.88 16.76
CA GLU A 17 -11.39 12.00 16.21
C GLU A 17 -11.47 13.20 17.16
N GLY A 18 -11.12 13.00 18.42
CA GLY A 18 -11.01 14.08 19.39
C GLY A 18 -9.81 14.99 19.17
N GLU A 19 -8.88 14.57 18.32
CA GLU A 19 -7.69 15.36 17.97
C GLU A 19 -7.92 16.12 16.67
N PRO A 20 -7.18 17.21 16.41
CA PRO A 20 -7.24 17.88 15.11
C PRO A 20 -6.86 16.90 14.00
N PHE A 21 -7.65 16.87 12.92
CA PHE A 21 -7.43 15.97 11.81
C PHE A 21 -6.09 16.29 11.13
N MET A 22 -5.30 15.24 10.88
CA MET A 22 -3.96 15.35 10.27
C MET A 22 -3.03 16.30 11.03
N SER A 23 -3.13 16.28 12.36
CA SER A 23 -2.14 16.93 13.22
C SER A 23 -0.76 16.30 12.96
N ASP A 24 0.30 16.98 13.39
CA ASP A 24 1.66 16.46 13.22
C ASP A 24 1.80 15.04 13.78
N ARG A 25 1.16 14.77 14.90
CA ARG A 25 1.17 13.45 15.53
C ARG A 25 0.47 12.40 14.68
N GLN A 26 -0.67 12.75 14.10
CA GLN A 26 -1.40 11.85 13.19
C GLN A 26 -0.63 11.59 11.90
N LEU A 27 -0.04 12.62 11.32
CA LEU A 27 0.79 12.49 10.13
C LEU A 27 1.99 11.57 10.40
N GLU A 28 2.63 11.70 11.56
CA GLU A 28 3.74 10.82 11.94
C GLU A 28 3.28 9.37 12.08
N TYR A 29 2.10 9.15 12.65
CA TYR A 29 1.51 7.82 12.78
C TYR A 29 1.34 7.16 11.40
N PHE A 30 0.75 7.88 10.46
CA PHE A 30 0.51 7.34 9.12
C PHE A 30 1.81 7.20 8.33
N ARG A 31 2.76 8.10 8.52
CA ARG A 31 4.09 7.97 7.94
C ARG A 31 4.74 6.65 8.36
N ASN A 32 4.75 6.36 9.63
CA ASN A 32 5.35 5.13 10.14
C ASN A 32 4.62 3.89 9.67
N LYS A 33 3.30 3.95 9.60
CA LYS A 33 2.48 2.86 9.07
C LYS A 33 2.82 2.57 7.61
N LEU A 34 2.97 3.60 6.80
CA LEU A 34 3.33 3.47 5.39
C LEU A 34 4.76 2.95 5.21
N LEU A 35 5.71 3.43 6.00
CA LEU A 35 7.09 2.97 5.93
C LEU A 35 7.22 1.50 6.34
N ASP A 36 6.54 1.08 7.38
CA ASP A 36 6.54 -0.32 7.82
C ASP A 36 5.94 -1.23 6.74
N TRP A 37 4.86 -0.81 6.13
CA TRP A 37 4.23 -1.55 5.05
C TRP A 37 5.15 -1.66 3.84
N LYS A 38 5.80 -0.56 3.47
CA LYS A 38 6.77 -0.57 2.37
C LYS A 38 7.92 -1.54 2.65
N ASP A 39 8.44 -1.56 3.86
CA ASP A 39 9.50 -2.49 4.25
C ASP A 39 9.05 -3.94 4.11
N ASP A 40 7.83 -4.25 4.52
CA ASP A 40 7.27 -5.59 4.40
C ASP A 40 7.17 -6.01 2.93
N ILE A 41 6.69 -5.13 2.06
CA ILE A 41 6.58 -5.41 0.62
C ILE A 41 7.96 -5.64 0.00
N LEU A 42 8.93 -4.81 0.33
CA LEU A 42 10.28 -4.95 -0.20
C LEU A 42 10.93 -6.26 0.23
N ARG A 43 10.69 -6.69 1.45
CA ARG A 43 11.19 -7.96 1.96
C ARG A 43 10.58 -9.13 1.22
N GLU A 44 9.27 -9.14 1.04
CA GLU A 44 8.56 -10.16 0.28
C GLU A 44 9.05 -10.21 -1.17
N SER A 45 9.30 -9.06 -1.76
CA SER A 45 9.80 -8.96 -3.14
C SER A 45 11.18 -9.60 -3.28
N ARG A 46 12.07 -9.41 -2.30
CA ARG A 46 13.39 -10.03 -2.29
C ARG A 46 13.29 -11.55 -2.16
N GLU A 47 12.41 -12.04 -1.33
CA GLU A 47 12.17 -13.48 -1.16
C GLU A 47 11.67 -14.10 -2.47
N THR A 48 10.77 -13.42 -3.16
CA THR A 48 10.23 -13.87 -4.45
C THR A 48 11.34 -13.98 -5.49
N VAL A 49 12.23 -13.00 -5.58
CA VAL A 49 13.38 -13.05 -6.50
C VAL A 49 14.28 -14.23 -6.21
N THR A 50 14.59 -14.45 -4.93
CA THR A 50 15.41 -15.57 -4.51
C THR A 50 14.78 -16.90 -4.89
N HIS A 51 13.48 -17.03 -4.68
CA HIS A 51 12.72 -18.24 -5.05
C HIS A 51 12.76 -18.49 -6.56
N LEU A 52 12.54 -17.47 -7.37
CA LEU A 52 12.59 -17.57 -8.82
C LEU A 52 13.96 -18.03 -9.32
N GLN A 53 15.03 -17.51 -8.74
CA GLN A 53 16.39 -17.90 -9.10
C GLN A 53 16.66 -19.36 -8.74
N SER A 54 16.24 -19.78 -7.56
CA SER A 54 16.39 -21.14 -7.10
C SER A 54 15.66 -22.13 -7.99
N GLU A 55 14.43 -21.85 -8.37
CA GLU A 55 13.64 -22.70 -9.25
C GLU A 55 14.26 -22.86 -10.64
N THR A 56 14.79 -21.78 -11.19
CA THR A 56 15.43 -21.79 -12.50
C THR A 56 16.62 -22.76 -12.55
N GLU A 57 17.33 -22.91 -11.45
CA GLU A 57 18.50 -23.80 -11.36
C GLU A 57 18.13 -25.27 -11.18
N ASN A 58 16.94 -25.58 -10.68
CA ASN A 58 16.58 -26.90 -10.18
C ASN A 58 15.57 -27.68 -11.03
N HIS A 59 15.17 -27.20 -12.20
CA HIS A 59 14.16 -27.88 -13.02
C HIS A 59 14.68 -28.31 -14.39
N PRO A 60 15.33 -29.48 -14.47
CA PRO A 60 15.84 -30.02 -15.76
C PRO A 60 14.77 -30.66 -16.62
N ASP A 61 13.64 -31.11 -16.06
CA ASP A 61 12.56 -31.81 -16.74
C ASP A 61 11.63 -30.86 -17.47
N LEU A 62 11.15 -31.23 -18.66
CA LEU A 62 10.31 -30.40 -19.50
C LEU A 62 8.94 -30.11 -18.84
N ALA A 63 8.33 -31.10 -18.19
CA ALA A 63 7.05 -30.95 -17.51
C ALA A 63 7.21 -30.04 -16.27
N ASP A 64 8.28 -30.22 -15.53
CA ASP A 64 8.59 -29.38 -14.38
C ASP A 64 8.89 -27.94 -14.79
N ARG A 65 9.53 -27.75 -15.95
CA ARG A 65 9.77 -26.43 -16.51
C ARG A 65 8.47 -25.70 -16.83
N ALA A 66 7.50 -26.39 -17.45
CA ALA A 66 6.22 -25.77 -17.78
C ALA A 66 5.46 -25.32 -16.53
N SER A 67 5.44 -26.15 -15.49
CA SER A 67 4.83 -25.82 -14.20
C SER A 67 5.57 -24.67 -13.53
N SER A 68 6.90 -24.71 -13.54
CA SER A 68 7.74 -23.66 -12.98
C SER A 68 7.57 -22.33 -13.70
N GLU A 69 7.42 -22.35 -15.03
CA GLU A 69 7.17 -21.14 -15.82
C GLU A 69 5.83 -20.51 -15.48
N THR A 70 4.79 -21.32 -15.25
CA THR A 70 3.48 -20.84 -14.81
C THR A 70 3.57 -20.17 -13.44
N ASP A 71 4.22 -20.82 -12.48
CA ASP A 71 4.43 -20.29 -11.14
C ASP A 71 5.25 -18.99 -11.18
N ARG A 72 6.28 -18.97 -12.01
CA ARG A 72 7.12 -17.81 -12.22
C ARG A 72 6.33 -16.64 -12.80
N ALA A 73 5.45 -16.90 -13.76
CA ALA A 73 4.59 -15.87 -14.33
C ALA A 73 3.67 -15.27 -13.27
N LEU A 74 3.11 -16.09 -12.38
CA LEU A 74 2.28 -15.61 -11.27
C LEU A 74 3.08 -14.79 -10.27
N GLU A 75 4.29 -15.22 -9.94
CA GLU A 75 5.16 -14.49 -9.04
C GLU A 75 5.60 -13.14 -9.61
N LEU A 76 5.87 -13.10 -10.93
CA LEU A 76 6.22 -11.85 -11.60
C LEU A 76 5.05 -10.87 -11.62
N ARG A 77 3.83 -11.35 -11.78
CA ARG A 77 2.63 -10.49 -11.65
C ARG A 77 2.49 -9.94 -10.24
N THR A 78 2.76 -10.78 -9.24
CA THR A 78 2.73 -10.35 -7.84
C THR A 78 3.77 -9.26 -7.61
N ARG A 79 4.99 -9.42 -8.13
CA ARG A 79 6.03 -8.40 -8.03
C ARG A 79 5.65 -7.10 -8.72
N ASP A 80 5.01 -7.18 -9.90
CA ASP A 80 4.55 -6.00 -10.61
C ASP A 80 3.50 -5.25 -9.80
N ARG A 81 2.56 -5.97 -9.19
CA ARG A 81 1.54 -5.40 -8.32
C ARG A 81 2.17 -4.76 -7.09
N GLN A 82 3.17 -5.41 -6.49
CA GLN A 82 3.91 -4.87 -5.35
C GLN A 82 4.65 -3.58 -5.71
N ARG A 83 5.25 -3.52 -6.89
CA ARG A 83 5.94 -2.32 -7.37
C ARG A 83 4.97 -1.15 -7.50
N LYS A 84 3.79 -1.40 -8.06
CA LYS A 84 2.74 -0.37 -8.18
C LYS A 84 2.26 0.10 -6.81
N LEU A 85 2.15 -0.82 -5.86
CA LEU A 85 1.76 -0.49 -4.51
C LEU A 85 2.81 0.37 -3.81
N ILE A 86 4.09 0.05 -3.98
CA ILE A 86 5.20 0.86 -3.46
C ILE A 86 5.14 2.27 -4.03
N ALA A 87 4.86 2.42 -5.32
CA ALA A 87 4.71 3.74 -5.94
C ALA A 87 3.60 4.55 -5.27
N LYS A 88 2.48 3.90 -4.94
CA LYS A 88 1.37 4.56 -4.22
C LYS A 88 1.74 4.94 -2.79
N ILE A 89 2.52 4.09 -2.12
CA ILE A 89 3.02 4.39 -0.78
C ILE A 89 3.97 5.59 -0.82
N ASP A 90 4.90 5.62 -1.78
CA ASP A 90 5.82 6.73 -1.95
C ASP A 90 5.08 8.04 -2.24
N ASP A 91 4.02 7.97 -3.04
CA ASP A 91 3.16 9.12 -3.30
C ASP A 91 2.47 9.60 -2.03
N ALA A 92 1.96 8.69 -1.22
CA ALA A 92 1.34 9.03 0.06
C ALA A 92 2.35 9.69 1.01
N LEU A 93 3.58 9.20 1.05
CA LEU A 93 4.65 9.79 1.85
C LEU A 93 4.97 11.22 1.41
N ARG A 94 5.03 11.48 0.09
CA ARG A 94 5.20 12.84 -0.44
C ARG A 94 4.06 13.76 -0.01
N ARG A 95 2.83 13.25 -0.04
CA ARG A 95 1.66 14.03 0.37
C ARG A 95 1.69 14.35 1.85
N ILE A 96 2.24 13.47 2.68
CA ILE A 96 2.46 13.77 4.10
C ILE A 96 3.45 14.93 4.24
N ASP A 97 4.54 14.90 3.49
CA ASP A 97 5.55 15.99 3.51
C ASP A 97 4.95 17.32 3.06
N ASP A 98 4.03 17.27 2.09
CA ASP A 98 3.35 18.45 1.55
C ASP A 98 2.12 18.87 2.36
N ARG A 99 1.78 18.11 3.41
CA ARG A 99 0.59 18.30 4.25
C ARG A 99 -0.73 18.21 3.48
N ALA A 100 -0.72 17.44 2.38
CA ALA A 100 -1.91 17.17 1.56
C ALA A 100 -2.52 15.80 1.88
N TYR A 101 -1.82 14.97 2.62
CA TYR A 101 -2.27 13.64 2.97
C TYR A 101 -3.56 13.67 3.80
N GLY A 102 -4.46 12.74 3.53
CA GLY A 102 -5.69 12.57 4.28
C GLY A 102 -6.89 13.32 3.73
N TYR A 103 -6.69 14.10 2.69
CA TYR A 103 -7.76 14.86 2.04
C TYR A 103 -8.04 14.31 0.67
N CYS A 104 -9.33 14.25 0.30
CA CYS A 104 -9.77 13.76 -1.01
C CYS A 104 -9.24 14.64 -2.14
N GLU A 105 -8.63 14.02 -3.14
CA GLU A 105 -8.07 14.76 -4.28
C GLU A 105 -9.14 15.45 -5.12
N GLU A 106 -10.36 14.92 -5.15
CA GLU A 106 -11.45 15.51 -5.92
C GLU A 106 -12.20 16.62 -5.17
N THR A 107 -12.47 16.42 -3.89
CA THR A 107 -13.35 17.32 -3.14
C THR A 107 -12.62 18.21 -2.14
N GLY A 108 -11.41 17.85 -1.77
CA GLY A 108 -10.67 18.55 -0.72
C GLY A 108 -11.15 18.24 0.69
N GLU A 109 -12.17 17.43 0.84
CA GLU A 109 -12.71 17.07 2.15
C GLU A 109 -11.85 15.99 2.83
N PRO A 110 -11.87 15.92 4.17
CA PRO A 110 -11.15 14.86 4.87
C PRO A 110 -11.64 13.47 4.46
N ILE A 111 -10.70 12.57 4.24
CA ILE A 111 -11.02 11.17 3.92
C ILE A 111 -11.56 10.45 5.15
N GLY A 112 -11.01 10.79 6.32
CA GLY A 112 -11.43 10.21 7.59
C GLY A 112 -10.44 9.19 8.13
N LEU A 113 -10.30 9.15 9.44
CA LEU A 113 -9.33 8.29 10.11
C LEU A 113 -9.61 6.80 9.87
N ALA A 114 -10.86 6.39 9.95
CA ALA A 114 -11.22 4.98 9.78
C ALA A 114 -10.83 4.45 8.40
N ARG A 115 -11.09 5.25 7.35
CA ARG A 115 -10.73 4.85 6.00
C ARG A 115 -9.22 4.82 5.80
N LEU A 116 -8.49 5.80 6.36
CA LEU A 116 -7.04 5.83 6.28
C LEU A 116 -6.38 4.70 7.05
N GLU A 117 -6.96 4.30 8.19
CA GLU A 117 -6.49 3.12 8.93
C GLU A 117 -6.63 1.85 8.10
N ALA A 118 -7.77 1.70 7.42
CA ALA A 118 -8.03 0.55 6.56
C ALA A 118 -7.23 0.60 5.27
N ARG A 119 -7.05 1.79 4.71
CA ARG A 119 -6.35 1.98 3.44
C ARG A 119 -5.49 3.23 3.48
N PRO A 120 -4.27 3.12 3.99
CA PRO A 120 -3.39 4.29 4.16
C PRO A 120 -3.02 5.02 2.87
N ILE A 121 -3.13 4.36 1.72
CA ILE A 121 -2.83 4.97 0.42
C ILE A 121 -4.05 5.62 -0.23
N ALA A 122 -5.20 5.67 0.46
CA ALA A 122 -6.42 6.24 -0.11
C ALA A 122 -6.21 7.71 -0.47
N THR A 123 -6.63 8.08 -1.67
CA THR A 123 -6.56 9.45 -2.19
C THR A 123 -7.93 10.06 -2.41
N LEU A 124 -8.97 9.25 -2.29
CA LEU A 124 -10.36 9.65 -2.49
C LEU A 124 -11.21 9.25 -1.29
N GLY A 125 -12.15 10.11 -0.94
CA GLY A 125 -13.19 9.74 0.02
C GLY A 125 -14.10 8.66 -0.58
N VAL A 126 -14.95 8.06 0.25
CA VAL A 126 -15.81 6.96 -0.17
C VAL A 126 -16.71 7.33 -1.35
N GLU A 127 -17.34 8.50 -1.28
CA GLU A 127 -18.25 8.96 -2.33
C GLU A 127 -17.53 9.20 -3.65
N ALA A 128 -16.36 9.82 -3.61
CA ALA A 128 -15.55 10.06 -4.81
C ALA A 128 -15.07 8.74 -5.41
N GLN A 129 -14.70 7.78 -4.57
CA GLN A 129 -14.28 6.45 -5.03
C GLN A 129 -15.44 5.74 -5.72
N GLU A 130 -16.63 5.80 -5.16
CA GLU A 130 -17.83 5.21 -5.75
C GLU A 130 -18.18 5.83 -7.12
N ARG A 131 -18.04 7.14 -7.23
CA ARG A 131 -18.26 7.83 -8.53
C ARG A 131 -17.25 7.36 -9.58
N HIS A 132 -15.98 7.18 -9.18
CA HIS A 132 -14.94 6.67 -10.07
C HIS A 132 -15.26 5.27 -10.57
N GLU A 133 -15.66 4.40 -9.69
CA GLU A 133 -16.00 3.02 -10.01
C GLU A 133 -17.20 2.94 -10.94
N ARG A 134 -18.20 3.80 -10.73
CA ARG A 134 -19.36 3.88 -11.63
C ARG A 134 -18.97 4.34 -13.02
N ARG A 135 -18.10 5.33 -13.12
CA ARG A 135 -17.61 5.83 -14.43
C ARG A 135 -16.84 4.76 -15.18
N GLU A 136 -16.00 4.02 -14.50
CA GLU A 136 -15.25 2.92 -15.10
C GLU A 136 -16.16 1.83 -15.64
N ARG A 137 -17.22 1.49 -14.91
CA ARG A 137 -18.21 0.51 -15.36
C ARG A 137 -18.94 0.97 -16.62
N VAL A 138 -19.36 2.21 -16.65
CA VAL A 138 -20.04 2.78 -17.82
C VAL A 138 -19.14 2.75 -19.05
N HIS A 139 -17.87 3.11 -18.90
CA HIS A 139 -16.92 3.07 -20.01
C HIS A 139 -16.63 1.65 -20.49
N ARG A 140 -16.69 0.68 -19.60
CA ARG A 140 -16.50 -0.72 -19.99
C ARG A 140 -17.66 -1.28 -20.79
N ASP A 141 -18.87 -0.82 -20.49
CA ASP A 141 -20.09 -1.28 -21.14
C ASP A 141 -20.33 -0.61 -22.51
N ASP A 142 -19.62 0.47 -22.77
CA ASP A 142 -19.65 1.13 -24.07
C ASP A 142 -18.65 0.45 -25.02
#